data_72df12d5da6dcfb0fddd0b120115c30c
#
_entry.id   72df12d5da6dcfb0fddd0b120115c30c
#
_cell.length_a   1.000
_cell.length_b   1.000
_cell.length_c   1.000
_cell.angle_alpha   90.00
_cell.angle_beta   90.00
_cell.angle_gamma   90.00
#
_symmetry.space_group_name_H-M   'P 1'
#
loop_
_entity.id
_entity.type
_entity.pdbx_description
1 polymer ?
#
loop_
_entity_poly.entity_id
_entity_poly.type
_entity_poly.pdbx_seq_one_letter_code
_entity_poly.pdbx_strand_id
1 'polypeptide(L)' 'MTELKILIENGVTNLKDGNFEDALSFFEQALLLKPDDPDLWNQKGVTLRSLGRYNEASECYKKSLQLDPRDRASS' A
#
# COMPACT_ATOMS: atom_id res chain seq x y z
N MET A 1 8.40 16.83 9.58
CA MET A 1 8.47 15.36 9.57
C MET A 1 7.21 14.77 10.13
N THR A 2 6.54 13.96 9.40
CA THR A 2 5.24 13.45 9.79
C THR A 2 5.32 11.97 10.12
N GLU A 3 4.41 11.53 10.99
CA GLU A 3 4.28 10.11 11.27
C GLU A 3 4.02 9.31 10.01
N LEU A 4 3.26 9.89 9.09
CA LEU A 4 2.94 9.24 7.84
C LEU A 4 4.21 8.86 7.07
N LYS A 5 5.14 9.80 6.93
CA LYS A 5 6.38 9.54 6.21
C LYS A 5 7.18 8.43 6.87
N ILE A 6 7.26 8.45 8.20
CA ILE A 6 7.99 7.43 8.94
C ILE A 6 7.36 6.06 8.73
N LEU A 7 6.03 5.98 8.78
CA LEU A 7 5.33 4.71 8.57
C LEU A 7 5.57 4.18 7.17
N ILE A 8 5.52 5.05 6.16
CA ILE A 8 5.76 4.64 4.78
C ILE A 8 7.17 4.12 4.61
N GLU A 9 8.15 4.84 5.14
CA GLU A 9 9.54 4.41 5.02
C GLU A 9 9.79 3.08 5.70
N ASN A 10 9.21 2.89 6.89
CA ASN A 10 9.33 1.61 7.58
C ASN A 10 8.64 0.48 6.81
N GLY A 11 7.49 0.76 6.23
CA GLY A 11 6.80 -0.22 5.41
C GLY A 11 7.63 -0.64 4.20
N VAL A 12 8.20 0.33 3.49
CA VAL A 12 9.02 0.05 2.31
C VAL A 12 10.26 -0.75 2.70
N THR A 13 10.92 -0.37 3.79
CA THR A 13 12.11 -1.06 4.25
C THR A 13 11.79 -2.52 4.58
N ASN A 14 10.71 -2.75 5.31
CA ASN A 14 10.33 -4.12 5.67
C ASN A 14 9.93 -4.92 4.44
N LEU A 15 9.28 -4.28 3.48
CA LEU A 15 8.91 -4.94 2.23
C LEU A 15 10.16 -5.41 1.48
N LYS A 16 11.18 -4.56 1.39
CA LYS A 16 12.41 -4.90 0.72
C LYS A 16 13.16 -6.03 1.43
N ASP A 17 13.06 -6.05 2.75
CA ASP A 17 13.73 -7.07 3.57
C ASP A 17 12.96 -8.40 3.59
N GLY A 18 11.79 -8.45 2.98
CA GLY A 18 10.99 -9.67 2.98
C GLY A 18 10.13 -9.83 4.22
N ASN A 19 10.06 -8.80 5.08
CA ASN A 19 9.23 -8.82 6.28
C ASN A 19 7.83 -8.33 5.91
N PHE A 20 7.11 -9.16 5.16
CA PHE A 20 5.86 -8.72 4.52
C PHE A 20 4.76 -8.41 5.53
N GLU A 21 4.67 -9.19 6.61
CA GLU A 21 3.63 -8.93 7.61
C GLU A 21 3.87 -7.62 8.34
N ASP A 22 5.13 -7.34 8.66
CA ASP A 22 5.47 -6.07 9.30
C ASP A 22 5.23 -4.93 8.34
N ALA A 23 5.61 -5.10 7.08
CA ALA A 23 5.36 -4.07 6.06
C ALA A 23 3.87 -3.79 5.94
N LEU A 24 3.04 -4.83 5.92
CA LEU A 24 1.60 -4.68 5.84
C LEU A 24 1.07 -3.84 7.00
N SER A 25 1.56 -4.11 8.20
CA SER A 25 1.13 -3.36 9.38
C SER A 25 1.45 -1.88 9.24
N PHE A 26 2.65 -1.54 8.76
CA PHE A 26 3.03 -0.14 8.57
C PHE A 26 2.16 0.55 7.53
N PHE A 27 1.90 -0.14 6.41
CA PHE A 27 1.05 0.46 5.37
C PHE A 27 -0.38 0.63 5.85
N GLU A 28 -0.90 -0.31 6.65
CA GLU A 28 -2.24 -0.15 7.20
C GLU A 28 -2.31 1.04 8.15
N GLN A 29 -1.30 1.22 8.98
CA GLN A 29 -1.24 2.39 9.87
C GLN A 29 -1.16 3.68 9.07
N ALA A 30 -0.37 3.68 8.00
CA ALA A 30 -0.28 4.84 7.14
C ALA A 30 -1.62 5.18 6.50
N LEU A 31 -2.39 4.15 6.11
CA LEU A 31 -3.71 4.36 5.53
C LEU A 31 -4.72 4.90 6.52
N LEU A 32 -4.53 4.65 7.80
CA LEU A 32 -5.39 5.28 8.82
C LEU A 32 -5.18 6.79 8.84
N LEU A 33 -3.96 7.24 8.56
CA LEU A 33 -3.65 8.66 8.54
C LEU A 33 -4.02 9.30 7.21
N LYS A 34 -3.92 8.55 6.11
CA LYS A 34 -4.22 9.08 4.78
C LYS A 34 -4.90 8.00 3.94
N PRO A 35 -6.21 7.80 4.16
CA PRO A 35 -6.94 6.71 3.49
C PRO A 35 -7.18 6.93 2.01
N ASP A 36 -6.95 8.14 1.48
CA ASP A 36 -7.19 8.46 0.08
C ASP A 36 -5.91 8.53 -0.75
N ASP A 37 -4.82 7.95 -0.26
CA ASP A 37 -3.55 7.96 -0.98
C ASP A 37 -3.46 6.70 -1.86
N PRO A 38 -3.52 6.83 -3.19
CA PRO A 38 -3.48 5.66 -4.06
C PRO A 38 -2.16 4.89 -3.98
N ASP A 39 -1.05 5.60 -3.72
CA ASP A 39 0.24 4.92 -3.60
C ASP A 39 0.26 3.97 -2.40
N LEU A 40 -0.37 4.36 -1.29
CA LEU A 40 -0.45 3.50 -0.11
C LEU A 40 -1.29 2.27 -0.38
N TRP A 41 -2.40 2.42 -1.07
CA TRP A 41 -3.22 1.27 -1.46
C TRP A 41 -2.45 0.32 -2.37
N ASN A 42 -1.68 0.89 -3.29
CA ASN A 42 -0.85 0.08 -4.20
C ASN A 42 0.22 -0.68 -3.41
N GLN A 43 0.90 -0.01 -2.48
CA GLN A 43 1.92 -0.66 -1.66
C GLN A 43 1.33 -1.77 -0.80
N LYS A 44 0.17 -1.53 -0.22
CA LYS A 44 -0.52 -2.56 0.55
C LYS A 44 -0.85 -3.76 -0.35
N GLY A 45 -1.31 -3.50 -1.57
CA GLY A 45 -1.59 -4.57 -2.52
C GLY A 45 -0.36 -5.40 -2.86
N VAL A 46 0.76 -4.74 -3.13
CA VAL A 46 2.01 -5.44 -3.40
C VAL A 46 2.39 -6.33 -2.22
N THR A 47 2.26 -5.81 -1.01
CA THR A 47 2.60 -6.56 0.20
C THR A 47 1.69 -7.77 0.37
N LEU A 48 0.39 -7.59 0.16
CA LEU A 48 -0.56 -8.69 0.26
C LEU A 48 -0.29 -9.77 -0.78
N ARG A 49 0.07 -9.36 -2.00
CA ARG A 49 0.42 -10.31 -3.04
C ARG A 49 1.64 -11.12 -2.63
N SER A 50 2.62 -10.47 -2.03
CA SER A 50 3.82 -11.17 -1.55
C SER A 50 3.49 -12.18 -0.45
N LEU A 51 2.42 -11.94 0.30
CA LEU A 51 1.94 -12.87 1.32
C LEU A 51 1.04 -13.96 0.75
N GLY A 52 0.76 -13.93 -0.55
CA GLY A 52 -0.14 -14.88 -1.17
C GLY A 52 -1.62 -14.57 -0.98
N ARG A 53 -1.93 -13.39 -0.48
CA ARG A 53 -3.31 -12.96 -0.22
C ARG A 53 -3.83 -12.19 -1.43
N TYR A 54 -4.03 -12.91 -2.53
CA TYR A 54 -4.28 -12.29 -3.84
C TYR A 54 -5.62 -11.57 -3.93
N ASN A 55 -6.66 -12.10 -3.30
CA ASN A 55 -7.97 -11.45 -3.34
C ASN A 55 -7.92 -10.09 -2.66
N GLU A 56 -7.26 -10.02 -1.52
CA GLU A 56 -7.12 -8.75 -0.82
C GLU A 56 -6.23 -7.78 -1.59
N ALA A 57 -5.18 -8.30 -2.22
CA ALA A 57 -4.31 -7.47 -3.05
C ALA A 57 -5.10 -6.84 -4.20
N SER A 58 -5.95 -7.64 -4.84
CA SER A 58 -6.78 -7.17 -5.94
C SER A 58 -7.69 -6.03 -5.50
N GLU A 59 -8.27 -6.13 -4.30
CA GLU A 59 -9.11 -5.06 -3.77
C GLU A 59 -8.32 -3.78 -3.56
N CYS A 60 -7.08 -3.91 -3.09
CA CYS A 60 -6.23 -2.74 -2.89
C CYS A 60 -5.88 -2.08 -4.22
N TYR A 61 -5.59 -2.87 -5.25
CA TYR A 61 -5.31 -2.30 -6.57
C TYR A 61 -6.52 -1.59 -7.15
N LYS A 62 -7.71 -2.16 -6.98
CA LYS A 62 -8.94 -1.50 -7.42
C LYS A 62 -9.12 -0.17 -6.71
N LYS A 63 -8.88 -0.16 -5.40
CA LYS A 63 -9.01 1.09 -4.64
C LYS A 63 -8.01 2.12 -5.10
N SER A 64 -6.77 1.71 -5.38
CA SER A 64 -5.75 2.61 -5.89
C SER A 64 -6.19 3.25 -7.20
N LEU A 65 -6.74 2.45 -8.11
CA LEU A 65 -7.22 2.97 -9.40
C LEU A 65 -8.40 3.90 -9.25
N GLN A 66 -9.28 3.63 -8.29
CA GLN A 66 -10.42 4.51 -8.03
C GLN A 66 -9.96 5.87 -7.53
N LEU A 67 -8.91 5.90 -6.72
CA LEU A 67 -8.38 7.14 -6.16
C LEU A 67 -7.53 7.91 -7.14
N ASP A 68 -6.92 7.22 -8.12
CA ASP A 68 -6.06 7.85 -9.12
C ASP A 68 -6.49 7.41 -10.51
N PRO A 69 -7.55 8.00 -11.05
CA PRO A 69 -8.04 7.62 -12.38
C PRO A 69 -7.11 7.99 -13.53
N ARG A 70 -6.05 8.75 -13.28
CA ARG A 70 -5.12 9.15 -14.34
C ARG A 70 -4.51 7.94 -15.03
N ASP A 71 -4.26 6.87 -14.29
CA ASP A 71 -3.71 5.66 -14.89
C ASP A 71 -4.66 5.07 -15.94
N ARG A 72 -5.95 5.21 -15.71
CA ARG A 72 -6.97 4.69 -16.61
C ARG A 72 -7.15 5.59 -17.81
N ALA A 73 -7.00 6.88 -17.60
CA ALA A 73 -7.16 7.86 -18.66
C ALA A 73 -6.05 7.76 -19.70
N SER A 74 -4.89 7.30 -19.29
CA SER A 74 -3.74 7.20 -20.19
C SER A 74 -3.75 5.94 -21.04
N SER A 75 -4.66 5.03 -20.77
CA SER A 75 -4.71 3.77 -21.51
C SER A 75 -5.68 3.81 -22.73
#